data_ce9e1fdb66b425f00d01257e2d49789a
#
_entry.id   ce9e1fdb66b425f00d01257e2d49789a
#
_cell.length_a   1.000
_cell.length_b   1.000
_cell.length_c   1.000
_cell.angle_alpha   90.00
_cell.angle_beta   90.00
_cell.angle_gamma   90.00
#
_symmetry.space_group_name_H-M   'P 1'
#
loop_
_entity.id
_entity.type
_entity.pdbx_description
1 polymer ?
#
loop_
_entity_poly.entity_id
_entity_poly.type
_entity_poly.pdbx_seq_one_letter_code
_entity_poly.pdbx_strand_id
1 'polypeptide(L)'
;MAKRIEGRIRLLSALHHGGDEKTGSTPMLRAVTVIGNGRRVRVPYISGNAIRGVIRRLLVRDLIDLCGIQELPKKAVHILASGGVLELGESTGRIDLDMKTRLRDTIPLIRLLGCSIGNQIISGQLIVGHAVPIAQETVGVMLPELEGEFLPIRELIGQEFITRRDEVREREEDDQAVQMKVDFEVLLPGTILWHYFQVNEKDGMAIATIGRAIKLWREKPFIGARSASGFGEIDPQYQEIPDDTPYVEHMTANAETIKDLIKEIA
;
A
#
# COMPACT_ATOMS: atom_id res chain seq x y z
N MET A 1 23.16 -8.21 4.31
CA MET A 1 22.67 -8.07 2.92
C MET A 1 21.15 -7.85 2.98
N ALA A 2 20.51 -7.52 1.87
CA ALA A 2 19.08 -7.31 1.83
C ALA A 2 18.41 -8.46 1.06
N LYS A 3 17.36 -9.06 1.63
CA LYS A 3 16.51 -10.04 0.94
C LYS A 3 15.49 -9.27 0.10
N ARG A 4 15.44 -9.56 -1.20
CA ARG A 4 14.46 -9.02 -2.13
C ARG A 4 13.46 -10.10 -2.49
N ILE A 5 12.17 -9.77 -2.39
CA ILE A 5 11.04 -10.64 -2.68
C ILE A 5 10.34 -10.03 -3.89
N GLU A 6 10.55 -10.62 -5.05
CA GLU A 6 10.02 -10.15 -6.33
C GLU A 6 8.71 -10.85 -6.66
N GLY A 7 7.85 -10.13 -7.36
CA GLY A 7 6.56 -10.65 -7.77
C GLY A 7 5.95 -9.93 -8.95
N ARG A 8 4.87 -10.51 -9.43
CA ARG A 8 4.01 -9.96 -10.48
C ARG A 8 2.62 -9.77 -9.92
N ILE A 9 2.00 -8.67 -10.24
CA ILE A 9 0.63 -8.34 -9.82
C ILE A 9 -0.19 -8.23 -11.09
N ARG A 10 -1.08 -9.20 -11.32
CA ARG A 10 -2.01 -9.16 -12.45
C ARG A 10 -3.26 -8.40 -12.03
N LEU A 11 -3.72 -7.47 -12.85
CA LEU A 11 -4.97 -6.75 -12.65
C LEU A 11 -6.13 -7.64 -13.11
N LEU A 12 -7.07 -7.91 -12.22
CA LEU A 12 -8.30 -8.64 -12.50
C LEU A 12 -9.45 -7.69 -12.87
N SER A 13 -9.41 -6.46 -12.37
CA SER A 13 -10.30 -5.38 -12.75
C SER A 13 -9.54 -4.12 -13.12
N ALA A 14 -10.23 -3.15 -13.74
CA ALA A 14 -9.63 -1.86 -14.08
C ALA A 14 -9.09 -1.17 -12.81
N LEU A 15 -7.90 -0.55 -12.90
CA LEU A 15 -7.25 0.04 -11.75
C LEU A 15 -7.01 1.53 -11.97
N HIS A 16 -7.54 2.34 -11.03
CA HIS A 16 -7.23 3.77 -10.95
C HIS A 16 -6.32 4.05 -9.75
N HIS A 17 -5.13 4.57 -10.03
CA HIS A 17 -4.23 5.14 -9.03
C HIS A 17 -3.90 6.57 -9.42
N GLY A 18 -4.70 7.51 -8.95
CA GLY A 18 -4.64 8.91 -9.36
C GLY A 18 -3.35 9.61 -8.95
N GLY A 19 -2.89 10.51 -9.81
CA GLY A 19 -1.93 11.56 -9.53
C GLY A 19 -2.63 12.90 -9.30
N ASP A 20 -1.85 13.97 -9.22
CA ASP A 20 -2.37 15.34 -9.15
C ASP A 20 -2.68 15.91 -10.54
N GLU A 21 -2.29 15.20 -11.60
CA GLU A 21 -2.49 15.59 -13.00
C GLU A 21 -3.91 15.32 -13.46
N LYS A 22 -4.43 16.25 -14.28
CA LYS A 22 -5.72 16.13 -14.94
C LYS A 22 -5.60 16.57 -16.40
N THR A 23 -6.36 15.92 -17.27
CA THR A 23 -6.59 16.40 -18.65
C THR A 23 -8.01 16.93 -18.73
N GLY A 24 -8.15 18.26 -18.74
CA GLY A 24 -9.46 18.89 -18.53
C GLY A 24 -10.00 18.54 -17.15
N SER A 25 -11.17 17.91 -17.09
CA SER A 25 -11.78 17.44 -15.83
C SER A 25 -11.43 15.99 -15.48
N THR A 26 -10.74 15.25 -16.36
CA THR A 26 -10.44 13.83 -16.21
C THR A 26 -9.19 13.60 -15.35
N PRO A 27 -9.30 12.98 -14.15
CA PRO A 27 -8.15 12.57 -13.37
C PRO A 27 -7.30 11.56 -14.11
N MET A 28 -5.98 11.80 -14.16
CA MET A 28 -5.03 10.91 -14.81
C MET A 28 -4.39 9.94 -13.80
N LEU A 29 -3.87 8.84 -14.33
CA LEU A 29 -3.04 7.92 -13.56
C LEU A 29 -1.77 8.62 -13.06
N ARG A 30 -1.33 8.30 -11.86
CA ARG A 30 0.00 8.68 -11.39
C ARG A 30 1.05 8.04 -12.29
N ALA A 31 1.94 8.85 -12.84
CA ALA A 31 2.93 8.40 -13.78
C ALA A 31 4.28 9.05 -13.54
N VAL A 32 5.33 8.41 -14.04
CA VAL A 32 6.69 8.95 -14.14
C VAL A 32 7.06 9.04 -15.61
N THR A 33 7.84 10.05 -15.97
CA THR A 33 8.42 10.15 -17.31
C THR A 33 9.75 9.40 -17.33
N VAL A 34 9.89 8.46 -18.24
CA VAL A 34 11.12 7.71 -18.48
C VAL A 34 11.65 8.00 -19.87
N ILE A 35 12.95 7.74 -20.09
CA ILE A 35 13.56 7.75 -21.40
C ILE A 35 13.73 6.29 -21.84
N GLY A 36 12.88 5.85 -22.76
CA GLY A 36 12.94 4.52 -23.36
C GLY A 36 13.07 4.66 -24.88
N ASN A 37 13.99 3.91 -25.50
CA ASN A 37 14.21 3.91 -26.95
C ASN A 37 14.40 5.32 -27.55
N GLY A 38 15.13 6.20 -26.82
CA GLY A 38 15.40 7.58 -27.23
C GLY A 38 14.20 8.54 -27.18
N ARG A 39 13.09 8.15 -26.57
CA ARG A 39 11.88 8.97 -26.45
C ARG A 39 11.47 9.13 -24.99
N ARG A 40 10.79 10.23 -24.68
CA ARG A 40 10.11 10.41 -23.40
C ARG A 40 8.77 9.66 -23.40
N VAL A 41 8.58 8.80 -22.44
CA VAL A 41 7.35 8.01 -22.28
C VAL A 41 6.79 8.23 -20.89
N ARG A 42 5.49 8.48 -20.80
CA ARG A 42 4.76 8.56 -19.53
C ARG A 42 4.35 7.16 -19.11
N VAL A 43 4.92 6.66 -18.01
CA VAL A 43 4.69 5.32 -17.48
C VAL A 43 3.84 5.41 -16.22
N PRO A 44 2.59 4.93 -16.22
CA PRO A 44 1.79 4.84 -15.01
C PRO A 44 2.38 3.79 -14.06
N TYR A 45 2.25 4.03 -12.77
CA TYR A 45 2.72 3.10 -11.75
C TYR A 45 1.87 3.18 -10.49
N ILE A 46 1.89 2.11 -9.68
CA ILE A 46 1.35 2.14 -8.33
C ILE A 46 2.50 2.49 -7.40
N SER A 47 2.34 3.56 -6.63
CA SER A 47 3.41 3.97 -5.73
C SER A 47 3.65 2.95 -4.61
N GLY A 48 4.93 2.70 -4.29
CA GLY A 48 5.30 1.86 -3.15
C GLY A 48 4.66 2.33 -1.85
N ASN A 49 4.42 3.64 -1.71
CA ASN A 49 3.71 4.18 -0.54
C ASN A 49 2.23 3.76 -0.48
N ALA A 50 1.55 3.67 -1.62
CA ALA A 50 0.18 3.16 -1.67
C ALA A 50 0.12 1.68 -1.26
N ILE A 51 1.05 0.86 -1.78
CA ILE A 51 1.20 -0.55 -1.40
C ILE A 51 1.52 -0.67 0.10
N ARG A 52 2.47 0.13 0.59
CA ARG A 52 2.83 0.19 2.01
C ARG A 52 1.61 0.51 2.89
N GLY A 53 0.74 1.42 2.45
CA GLY A 53 -0.50 1.77 3.13
C GLY A 53 -1.50 0.61 3.18
N VAL A 54 -1.62 -0.19 2.10
CA VAL A 54 -2.44 -1.41 2.10
C VAL A 54 -1.90 -2.42 3.09
N ILE A 55 -0.61 -2.76 3.01
CA ILE A 55 0.07 -3.70 3.90
C ILE A 55 -0.10 -3.28 5.37
N ARG A 56 0.07 -1.99 5.67
CA ARG A 56 -0.10 -1.46 7.03
C ARG A 56 -1.51 -1.71 7.56
N ARG A 57 -2.54 -1.40 6.79
CA ARG A 57 -3.94 -1.60 7.23
C ARG A 57 -4.28 -3.08 7.44
N LEU A 58 -3.74 -3.96 6.60
CA LEU A 58 -3.92 -5.41 6.75
C LEU A 58 -3.25 -5.91 8.04
N LEU A 59 -1.99 -5.54 8.29
CA LEU A 59 -1.27 -5.92 9.50
C LEU A 59 -1.86 -5.33 10.78
N VAL A 60 -2.46 -4.12 10.73
CA VAL A 60 -3.16 -3.54 11.89
C VAL A 60 -4.41 -4.34 12.23
N ARG A 61 -5.18 -4.76 11.25
CA ARG A 61 -6.36 -5.62 11.48
C ARG A 61 -5.94 -6.97 12.05
N ASP A 62 -4.93 -7.58 11.47
CA ASP A 62 -4.38 -8.85 11.94
C ASP A 62 -3.85 -8.77 13.37
N LEU A 63 -3.16 -7.65 13.73
CA LEU A 63 -2.74 -7.38 15.10
C LEU A 63 -3.93 -7.30 16.07
N ILE A 64 -5.00 -6.60 15.68
CA ILE A 64 -6.23 -6.50 16.49
C ILE A 64 -6.82 -7.89 16.72
N ASP A 65 -6.93 -8.68 15.64
CA ASP A 65 -7.53 -10.01 15.67
C ASP A 65 -6.69 -10.99 16.50
N LEU A 66 -5.38 -11.09 16.23
CA LEU A 66 -4.48 -12.02 16.93
C LEU A 66 -4.28 -11.68 18.41
N CYS A 67 -4.27 -10.41 18.77
CA CYS A 67 -4.15 -9.99 20.17
C CYS A 67 -5.50 -9.91 20.89
N GLY A 68 -6.63 -10.09 20.22
CA GLY A 68 -7.96 -9.96 20.82
C GLY A 68 -8.25 -8.57 21.39
N ILE A 69 -7.85 -7.51 20.63
CA ILE A 69 -8.05 -6.11 21.04
C ILE A 69 -9.49 -5.71 20.70
N GLN A 70 -10.26 -5.31 21.71
CA GLN A 70 -11.64 -4.87 21.52
C GLN A 70 -11.76 -3.39 21.15
N GLU A 71 -10.86 -2.57 21.65
CA GLU A 71 -10.85 -1.13 21.43
C GLU A 71 -9.41 -0.61 21.34
N LEU A 72 -9.15 0.25 20.34
CA LEU A 72 -7.89 0.96 20.21
C LEU A 72 -8.07 2.44 20.54
N PRO A 73 -7.25 3.01 21.43
CA PRO A 73 -7.22 4.44 21.66
C PRO A 73 -6.98 5.21 20.36
N LYS A 74 -7.63 6.37 20.18
CA LYS A 74 -7.56 7.17 18.96
C LYS A 74 -6.12 7.47 18.51
N LYS A 75 -5.25 7.80 19.47
CA LYS A 75 -3.83 8.08 19.17
C LYS A 75 -3.09 6.82 18.71
N ALA A 76 -3.35 5.66 19.33
CA ALA A 76 -2.78 4.39 18.89
C ALA A 76 -3.25 3.99 17.49
N VAL A 77 -4.54 4.19 17.15
CA VAL A 77 -5.04 4.01 15.78
C VAL A 77 -4.25 4.87 14.80
N HIS A 78 -4.03 6.13 15.13
CA HIS A 78 -3.28 7.04 14.26
C HIS A 78 -1.82 6.60 14.06
N ILE A 79 -1.14 6.20 15.15
CA ILE A 79 0.24 5.69 15.10
C ILE A 79 0.33 4.41 14.25
N LEU A 80 -0.51 3.44 14.52
CA LEU A 80 -0.45 2.13 13.88
C LEU A 80 -0.94 2.17 12.41
N ALA A 81 -2.12 2.77 12.15
CA ALA A 81 -2.76 2.73 10.84
C ALA A 81 -2.23 3.79 9.86
N SER A 82 -1.87 4.98 10.34
CA SER A 82 -1.34 6.08 9.50
C SER A 82 0.17 6.23 9.60
N GLY A 83 0.82 5.57 10.56
CA GLY A 83 2.25 5.73 10.84
C GLY A 83 2.58 6.88 11.78
N GLY A 84 1.57 7.54 12.36
CA GLY A 84 1.71 8.68 13.24
C GLY A 84 2.04 9.98 12.52
N VAL A 85 2.10 11.06 13.30
CA VAL A 85 2.52 12.40 12.87
C VAL A 85 3.53 12.91 13.90
N LEU A 86 4.52 13.66 13.47
CA LEU A 86 5.41 14.36 14.36
C LEU A 86 4.64 15.47 15.09
N GLU A 87 4.62 15.43 16.40
CA GLU A 87 4.05 16.50 17.23
C GLU A 87 5.07 17.65 17.28
N LEU A 88 4.64 18.84 16.84
CA LEU A 88 5.42 20.07 16.96
C LEU A 88 5.16 20.65 18.36
N GLY A 89 5.91 20.20 19.35
CA GLY A 89 5.83 20.71 20.72
C GLY A 89 7.22 21.02 21.27
N GLU A 90 7.28 21.91 22.27
CA GLU A 90 8.51 22.36 22.93
C GLU A 90 9.22 21.28 23.77
N SER A 91 8.74 20.06 23.79
CA SER A 91 9.48 18.96 24.41
C SER A 91 10.74 18.70 23.61
N THR A 92 11.81 19.35 23.99
CA THR A 92 13.18 19.09 23.53
C THR A 92 13.44 17.60 23.66
N GLY A 93 13.19 16.89 22.55
CA GLY A 93 13.12 15.45 22.54
C GLY A 93 14.45 14.80 22.85
N ARG A 94 14.59 14.33 24.06
CA ARG A 94 15.44 13.18 24.29
C ARG A 94 14.77 12.00 23.60
N ILE A 95 15.50 11.34 22.71
CA ILE A 95 15.05 10.08 22.11
C ILE A 95 15.02 9.06 23.23
N ASP A 96 13.83 8.60 23.60
CA ASP A 96 13.69 7.45 24.50
C ASP A 96 14.05 6.18 23.70
N LEU A 97 15.33 5.79 23.80
CA LEU A 97 15.86 4.63 23.11
C LEU A 97 15.26 3.33 23.64
N ASP A 98 14.90 3.28 24.91
CA ASP A 98 14.32 2.10 25.53
C ASP A 98 12.89 1.87 25.00
N MET A 99 12.07 2.91 24.99
CA MET A 99 10.73 2.84 24.40
C MET A 99 10.78 2.47 22.92
N LYS A 100 11.69 3.07 22.15
CA LYS A 100 11.88 2.76 20.75
C LYS A 100 12.26 1.30 20.53
N THR A 101 13.15 0.76 21.35
CA THR A 101 13.58 -0.64 21.27
C THR A 101 12.44 -1.57 21.66
N ARG A 102 11.73 -1.29 22.76
CA ARG A 102 10.56 -2.06 23.20
C ARG A 102 9.49 -2.12 22.10
N LEU A 103 9.15 -0.99 21.48
CA LEU A 103 8.15 -0.93 20.41
C LEU A 103 8.56 -1.76 19.19
N ARG A 104 9.81 -1.67 18.76
CA ARG A 104 10.32 -2.43 17.62
C ARG A 104 10.38 -3.93 17.89
N ASP A 105 10.75 -4.31 19.09
CA ASP A 105 10.95 -5.73 19.42
C ASP A 105 9.62 -6.41 19.77
N THR A 106 8.65 -5.66 20.29
CA THR A 106 7.36 -6.19 20.72
C THR A 106 6.31 -6.14 19.61
N ILE A 107 6.29 -5.10 18.76
CA ILE A 107 5.28 -4.90 17.72
C ILE A 107 5.91 -5.06 16.31
N PRO A 108 5.81 -6.26 15.69
CA PRO A 108 6.44 -6.54 14.40
C PRO A 108 6.03 -5.59 13.27
N LEU A 109 4.80 -5.06 13.31
CA LEU A 109 4.33 -4.04 12.37
C LEU A 109 5.19 -2.77 12.45
N ILE A 110 5.52 -2.29 13.67
CA ILE A 110 6.37 -1.11 13.87
C ILE A 110 7.81 -1.42 13.42
N ARG A 111 8.32 -2.62 13.73
CA ARG A 111 9.63 -3.08 13.26
C ARG A 111 9.73 -3.05 11.74
N LEU A 112 8.70 -3.57 11.04
CA LEU A 112 8.67 -3.64 9.58
C LEU A 112 8.44 -2.28 8.93
N LEU A 113 7.41 -1.56 9.37
CA LEU A 113 6.92 -0.36 8.69
C LEU A 113 7.31 0.97 9.36
N GLY A 114 7.78 0.94 10.60
CA GLY A 114 8.06 2.14 11.36
C GLY A 114 6.82 2.96 11.71
N CYS A 115 7.02 3.99 12.53
CA CYS A 115 5.99 4.97 12.90
C CYS A 115 6.63 6.26 13.43
N SER A 116 5.79 7.27 13.70
CA SER A 116 6.17 8.48 14.43
C SER A 116 5.38 8.55 15.73
N ILE A 117 6.04 8.81 16.84
CA ILE A 117 5.43 8.96 18.17
C ILE A 117 6.01 10.20 18.81
N GLY A 118 5.16 11.18 19.16
CA GLY A 118 5.61 12.49 19.62
C GLY A 118 6.51 13.14 18.55
N ASN A 119 7.71 13.54 18.94
CA ASN A 119 8.70 14.13 18.03
C ASN A 119 9.72 13.10 17.49
N GLN A 120 9.49 11.79 17.68
CA GLN A 120 10.42 10.74 17.31
C GLN A 120 9.95 9.92 16.11
N ILE A 121 10.90 9.62 15.22
CA ILE A 121 10.70 8.70 14.10
C ILE A 121 11.33 7.35 14.42
N ILE A 122 10.52 6.30 14.36
CA ILE A 122 10.97 4.91 14.40
C ILE A 122 11.01 4.41 12.96
N SER A 123 12.21 4.27 12.40
CA SER A 123 12.38 3.82 11.03
C SER A 123 12.00 2.34 10.88
N GLY A 124 11.20 2.02 9.88
CA GLY A 124 10.92 0.65 9.49
C GLY A 124 12.03 0.06 8.64
N GLN A 125 12.01 -1.26 8.47
CA GLN A 125 13.03 -2.01 7.70
C GLN A 125 12.60 -2.34 6.29
N LEU A 126 11.34 -2.10 5.93
CA LEU A 126 10.78 -2.47 4.62
C LEU A 126 10.99 -1.36 3.60
N ILE A 127 11.59 -1.72 2.48
CA ILE A 127 11.52 -0.96 1.24
C ILE A 127 10.42 -1.58 0.38
N VAL A 128 9.52 -0.74 -0.12
CA VAL A 128 8.44 -1.14 -1.02
C VAL A 128 8.70 -0.50 -2.37
N GLY A 129 8.94 -1.31 -3.38
CA GLY A 129 9.11 -0.85 -4.75
C GLY A 129 7.82 -0.25 -5.32
N HIS A 130 7.93 0.47 -6.42
CA HIS A 130 6.76 0.80 -7.23
C HIS A 130 6.31 -0.44 -7.98
N ALA A 131 5.00 -0.63 -8.15
CA ALA A 131 4.49 -1.63 -9.09
C ALA A 131 4.35 -0.97 -10.47
N VAL A 132 5.15 -1.47 -11.42
CA VAL A 132 5.33 -0.87 -12.75
C VAL A 132 4.81 -1.86 -13.80
N PRO A 133 3.99 -1.41 -14.78
CA PRO A 133 3.54 -2.28 -15.86
C PRO A 133 4.71 -2.91 -16.63
N ILE A 134 4.61 -4.19 -16.90
CA ILE A 134 5.53 -4.89 -17.80
C ILE A 134 5.10 -4.54 -19.24
N ALA A 135 5.90 -3.73 -19.91
CA ALA A 135 5.62 -3.15 -21.21
C ALA A 135 6.91 -2.93 -22.01
N GLN A 136 6.79 -2.67 -23.31
CA GLN A 136 7.94 -2.44 -24.20
C GLN A 136 8.87 -1.33 -23.70
N GLU A 137 8.32 -0.28 -23.10
CA GLU A 137 9.08 0.89 -22.64
C GLU A 137 9.63 0.75 -21.23
N THR A 138 9.27 -0.30 -20.51
CA THR A 138 9.67 -0.50 -19.11
C THR A 138 10.68 -1.62 -18.91
N VAL A 139 10.61 -2.67 -19.74
CA VAL A 139 11.57 -3.79 -19.72
C VAL A 139 12.95 -3.27 -20.14
N GLY A 140 13.99 -3.64 -19.37
CA GLY A 140 15.36 -3.16 -19.57
C GLY A 140 15.61 -1.69 -19.21
N VAL A 141 14.56 -0.93 -18.78
CA VAL A 141 14.69 0.48 -18.39
C VAL A 141 14.39 0.68 -16.90
N MET A 142 13.19 0.32 -16.47
CA MET A 142 12.75 0.38 -15.07
C MET A 142 12.73 -1.01 -14.44
N LEU A 143 12.57 -2.02 -15.25
CA LEU A 143 12.49 -3.43 -14.88
C LEU A 143 13.75 -4.17 -15.37
N PRO A 144 14.06 -5.35 -14.78
CA PRO A 144 15.07 -6.23 -15.35
C PRO A 144 14.73 -6.58 -16.80
N GLU A 145 15.72 -7.09 -17.54
CA GLU A 145 15.47 -7.73 -18.83
C GLU A 145 14.55 -8.93 -18.63
N LEU A 146 13.50 -8.98 -19.43
CA LEU A 146 12.51 -10.05 -19.42
C LEU A 146 12.36 -10.58 -20.85
N GLU A 147 12.25 -11.89 -20.97
CA GLU A 147 11.97 -12.53 -22.25
C GLU A 147 10.47 -12.49 -22.55
N GLY A 148 10.11 -12.24 -23.83
CA GLY A 148 8.75 -12.24 -24.33
C GLY A 148 8.39 -11.03 -25.17
N GLU A 149 7.19 -11.05 -25.70
CA GLU A 149 6.58 -9.91 -26.41
C GLU A 149 5.73 -9.11 -25.41
N PHE A 150 5.89 -7.81 -25.45
CA PHE A 150 5.19 -6.89 -24.54
C PHE A 150 4.41 -5.86 -25.33
N LEU A 151 3.22 -5.52 -24.84
CA LEU A 151 2.44 -4.41 -25.38
C LEU A 151 3.09 -3.08 -25.04
N PRO A 152 2.96 -2.07 -25.89
CA PRO A 152 3.35 -0.71 -25.54
C PRO A 152 2.44 -0.16 -24.43
N ILE A 153 2.98 0.73 -23.57
CA ILE A 153 2.27 1.32 -22.44
C ILE A 153 0.91 1.90 -22.81
N ARG A 154 0.81 2.54 -23.97
CA ARG A 154 -0.44 3.17 -24.43
C ARG A 154 -1.60 2.19 -24.58
N GLU A 155 -1.32 0.92 -24.86
CA GLU A 155 -2.33 -0.13 -25.00
C GLU A 155 -2.79 -0.72 -23.65
N LEU A 156 -2.09 -0.40 -22.57
CA LEU A 156 -2.42 -0.81 -21.20
C LEU A 156 -3.29 0.23 -20.47
N ILE A 157 -3.50 1.41 -21.09
CA ILE A 157 -4.25 2.52 -20.50
C ILE A 157 -5.61 2.63 -21.16
N GLY A 158 -6.65 2.77 -20.36
CA GLY A 158 -8.02 3.01 -20.81
C GLY A 158 -8.69 4.14 -20.04
N GLN A 159 -9.94 4.37 -20.34
CA GLN A 159 -10.81 5.30 -19.62
C GLN A 159 -12.04 4.57 -19.12
N GLU A 160 -12.42 4.88 -17.90
CA GLU A 160 -13.64 4.41 -17.26
C GLU A 160 -14.42 5.59 -16.72
N PHE A 161 -15.70 5.38 -16.42
CA PHE A 161 -16.53 6.40 -15.83
C PHE A 161 -17.41 5.82 -14.71
N ILE A 162 -17.78 6.68 -13.80
CA ILE A 162 -18.84 6.39 -12.83
C ILE A 162 -19.92 7.46 -12.94
N THR A 163 -21.14 7.04 -12.69
CA THR A 163 -22.27 7.97 -12.59
C THR A 163 -22.67 8.13 -11.13
N ARG A 164 -22.91 9.36 -10.71
CA ARG A 164 -23.54 9.66 -9.43
C ARG A 164 -24.94 10.21 -9.71
N ARG A 165 -25.95 9.61 -9.09
CA ARG A 165 -27.29 10.17 -9.04
C ARG A 165 -27.49 10.81 -7.67
N ASP A 166 -28.03 12.02 -7.66
CA ASP A 166 -28.49 12.67 -6.44
C ASP A 166 -29.95 12.27 -6.23
N GLU A 167 -30.18 11.22 -5.43
CA GLU A 167 -31.53 10.66 -5.19
C GLU A 167 -32.21 11.23 -3.94
N VAL A 168 -31.50 12.07 -3.17
CA VAL A 168 -31.95 12.50 -1.82
C VAL A 168 -32.57 13.89 -1.81
N ARG A 169 -32.60 14.65 -2.90
CA ARG A 169 -33.29 15.93 -2.97
C ARG A 169 -34.77 15.74 -3.26
N GLU A 170 -35.62 16.32 -2.41
CA GLU A 170 -37.01 16.64 -2.79
C GLU A 170 -36.94 17.51 -4.05
N ARG A 171 -37.50 16.99 -5.16
CA ARG A 171 -37.48 17.66 -6.44
C ARG A 171 -38.61 18.70 -6.48
N GLU A 172 -38.29 19.94 -6.76
CA GLU A 172 -39.25 20.85 -7.34
C GLU A 172 -39.58 20.41 -8.77
N GLU A 173 -40.79 20.63 -9.24
CA GLU A 173 -41.32 20.06 -10.52
C GLU A 173 -40.50 20.44 -11.78
N ASP A 174 -39.54 21.35 -11.68
CA ASP A 174 -38.69 21.80 -12.80
C ASP A 174 -37.20 21.35 -12.69
N ASP A 175 -36.82 20.57 -11.68
CA ASP A 175 -35.43 20.11 -11.47
C ASP A 175 -35.09 18.92 -12.37
N GLN A 176 -34.32 19.18 -13.43
CA GLN A 176 -33.72 18.10 -14.22
C GLN A 176 -32.74 17.32 -13.35
N ALA A 177 -32.89 15.99 -13.31
CA ALA A 177 -31.97 15.11 -12.59
C ALA A 177 -30.57 15.26 -13.16
N VAL A 178 -29.69 15.98 -12.45
CA VAL A 178 -28.29 16.13 -12.84
C VAL A 178 -27.55 14.83 -12.55
N GLN A 179 -27.37 14.02 -13.59
CA GLN A 179 -26.51 12.87 -13.53
C GLN A 179 -25.06 13.34 -13.71
N MET A 180 -24.27 13.28 -12.64
CA MET A 180 -22.85 13.59 -12.72
C MET A 180 -22.10 12.37 -13.26
N LYS A 181 -21.52 12.48 -14.45
CA LYS A 181 -20.58 11.53 -15.04
C LYS A 181 -19.16 11.98 -14.67
N VAL A 182 -18.38 11.09 -14.07
CA VAL A 182 -16.97 11.33 -13.75
C VAL A 182 -16.13 10.33 -14.51
N ASP A 183 -15.46 10.81 -15.56
CA ASP A 183 -14.49 10.01 -16.34
C ASP A 183 -13.13 10.04 -15.66
N PHE A 184 -12.36 8.95 -15.75
CA PHE A 184 -10.99 8.86 -15.23
C PHE A 184 -10.17 7.81 -15.98
N GLU A 185 -8.85 8.03 -15.99
CA GLU A 185 -7.90 7.12 -16.64
C GLU A 185 -7.67 5.87 -15.76
N VAL A 186 -7.50 4.70 -16.38
CA VAL A 186 -7.28 3.42 -15.69
C VAL A 186 -6.19 2.61 -16.38
N LEU A 187 -5.54 1.72 -15.61
CA LEU A 187 -4.86 0.56 -16.20
C LEU A 187 -5.90 -0.53 -16.45
N LEU A 188 -5.82 -1.14 -17.62
CA LEU A 188 -6.78 -2.14 -18.07
C LEU A 188 -6.62 -3.48 -17.34
N PRO A 189 -7.71 -4.25 -17.15
CA PRO A 189 -7.64 -5.63 -16.66
C PRO A 189 -6.71 -6.47 -17.57
N GLY A 190 -6.02 -7.43 -16.97
CA GLY A 190 -5.01 -8.24 -17.65
C GLY A 190 -3.61 -7.63 -17.65
N THR A 191 -3.45 -6.34 -17.35
CA THR A 191 -2.13 -5.72 -17.17
C THR A 191 -1.37 -6.42 -16.06
N ILE A 192 -0.10 -6.72 -16.31
CA ILE A 192 0.81 -7.31 -15.31
C ILE A 192 1.78 -6.23 -14.85
N LEU A 193 1.84 -6.03 -13.55
CA LEU A 193 2.79 -5.12 -12.92
C LEU A 193 3.92 -5.93 -12.29
N TRP A 194 5.15 -5.50 -12.47
CA TRP A 194 6.30 -6.00 -11.72
C TRP A 194 6.45 -5.23 -10.42
N HIS A 195 6.73 -5.94 -9.32
CA HIS A 195 6.85 -5.35 -7.99
C HIS A 195 7.87 -6.10 -7.15
N TYR A 196 8.41 -5.43 -6.11
CA TYR A 196 9.24 -6.08 -5.09
C TYR A 196 9.07 -5.46 -3.71
N PHE A 197 9.31 -6.29 -2.72
CA PHE A 197 9.64 -5.91 -1.36
C PHE A 197 11.12 -6.17 -1.10
N GLN A 198 11.73 -5.36 -0.23
CA GLN A 198 13.10 -5.58 0.21
C GLN A 198 13.20 -5.35 1.72
N VAL A 199 13.82 -6.28 2.42
CA VAL A 199 13.95 -6.31 3.87
C VAL A 199 15.35 -6.77 4.26
N ASN A 200 15.79 -6.44 5.49
CA ASN A 200 17.07 -6.94 5.98
C ASN A 200 17.01 -8.46 6.16
N GLU A 201 17.89 -9.20 5.47
CA GLU A 201 17.91 -10.66 5.51
C GLU A 201 18.25 -11.26 6.88
N LYS A 202 18.89 -10.49 7.76
CA LYS A 202 19.24 -10.90 9.13
C LYS A 202 18.11 -10.72 10.13
N ASP A 203 17.02 -10.06 9.73
CA ASP A 203 15.87 -9.82 10.59
C ASP A 203 14.75 -10.82 10.30
N GLY A 204 14.81 -11.98 10.96
CA GLY A 204 13.84 -13.06 10.80
C GLY A 204 12.39 -12.62 11.09
N MET A 205 12.19 -11.76 12.09
CA MET A 205 10.85 -11.25 12.42
C MET A 205 10.32 -10.32 11.33
N ALA A 206 11.14 -9.44 10.77
CA ALA A 206 10.72 -8.59 9.66
C ALA A 206 10.40 -9.42 8.40
N ILE A 207 11.15 -10.51 8.15
CA ILE A 207 10.89 -11.46 7.07
C ILE A 207 9.56 -12.19 7.28
N ALA A 208 9.30 -12.69 8.48
CA ALA A 208 8.03 -13.35 8.81
C ALA A 208 6.84 -12.38 8.71
N THR A 209 7.02 -11.13 9.14
CA THR A 209 5.98 -10.10 9.08
C THR A 209 5.62 -9.75 7.64
N ILE A 210 6.58 -9.64 6.71
CA ILE A 210 6.25 -9.41 5.29
C ILE A 210 5.62 -10.65 4.66
N GLY A 211 6.00 -11.86 5.06
CA GLY A 211 5.32 -13.09 4.66
C GLY A 211 3.85 -13.09 5.03
N ARG A 212 3.53 -12.73 6.29
CA ARG A 212 2.14 -12.55 6.75
C ARG A 212 1.40 -11.50 5.93
N ALA A 213 2.02 -10.34 5.73
CA ALA A 213 1.41 -9.25 4.97
C ALA A 213 1.05 -9.66 3.53
N ILE A 214 1.91 -10.42 2.84
CA ILE A 214 1.63 -10.92 1.49
C ILE A 214 0.46 -11.91 1.50
N LYS A 215 0.38 -12.82 2.48
CA LYS A 215 -0.74 -13.75 2.62
C LYS A 215 -2.06 -13.00 2.84
N LEU A 216 -2.09 -12.05 3.76
CA LEU A 216 -3.27 -11.20 4.00
C LEU A 216 -3.68 -10.37 2.78
N TRP A 217 -2.70 -9.90 1.99
CA TRP A 217 -3.01 -9.16 0.76
C TRP A 217 -3.59 -10.08 -0.33
N ARG A 218 -3.21 -11.34 -0.37
CA ARG A 218 -3.85 -12.33 -1.26
C ARG A 218 -5.29 -12.66 -0.86
N GLU A 219 -5.61 -12.61 0.44
CA GLU A 219 -6.97 -12.79 0.94
C GLU A 219 -7.88 -11.58 0.67
N LYS A 220 -7.32 -10.37 0.65
CA LYS A 220 -8.01 -9.10 0.36
C LYS A 220 -7.29 -8.37 -0.77
N PRO A 221 -7.39 -8.88 -2.01
CA PRO A 221 -6.51 -8.52 -3.11
C PRO A 221 -6.95 -7.24 -3.83
N PHE A 222 -6.98 -6.12 -3.13
CA PHE A 222 -7.35 -4.83 -3.70
C PHE A 222 -6.25 -3.77 -3.52
N ILE A 223 -6.12 -2.90 -4.52
CA ILE A 223 -5.24 -1.73 -4.49
C ILE A 223 -5.80 -0.60 -5.35
N GLY A 224 -5.38 0.63 -5.05
CA GLY A 224 -5.83 1.81 -5.76
C GLY A 224 -7.10 2.42 -5.17
N ALA A 225 -7.75 3.25 -5.96
CA ALA A 225 -8.98 3.93 -5.59
C ALA A 225 -10.22 3.15 -6.06
N ARG A 226 -11.36 3.42 -5.41
CA ARG A 226 -12.68 2.92 -5.83
C ARG A 226 -12.88 1.39 -5.72
N SER A 227 -12.18 0.73 -4.80
CA SER A 227 -12.33 -0.72 -4.57
C SER A 227 -13.78 -1.11 -4.21
N ALA A 228 -14.51 -0.26 -3.49
CA ALA A 228 -15.93 -0.47 -3.20
C ALA A 228 -16.83 -0.47 -4.46
N SER A 229 -16.31 0.03 -5.59
CA SER A 229 -17.00 0.02 -6.90
C SER A 229 -16.41 -1.02 -7.85
N GLY A 230 -15.66 -2.00 -7.34
CA GLY A 230 -15.10 -3.10 -8.12
C GLY A 230 -13.79 -2.79 -8.85
N PHE A 231 -13.15 -1.64 -8.59
CA PHE A 231 -11.87 -1.30 -9.17
C PHE A 231 -10.70 -1.81 -8.33
N GLY A 232 -9.60 -2.14 -9.02
CA GLY A 232 -8.33 -2.45 -8.37
C GLY A 232 -8.25 -3.83 -7.74
N GLU A 233 -9.08 -4.79 -8.18
CA GLU A 233 -8.91 -6.20 -7.85
C GLU A 233 -7.68 -6.76 -8.56
N ILE A 234 -6.86 -7.51 -7.83
CA ILE A 234 -5.56 -7.98 -8.29
C ILE A 234 -5.31 -9.44 -7.94
N ASP A 235 -4.34 -10.05 -8.61
CA ASP A 235 -3.75 -11.35 -8.27
C ASP A 235 -2.26 -11.15 -8.00
N PRO A 236 -1.83 -10.98 -6.72
CA PRO A 236 -0.43 -10.77 -6.37
C PRO A 236 0.30 -12.09 -6.27
N GLN A 237 1.21 -12.35 -7.20
CA GLN A 237 2.04 -13.54 -7.28
C GLN A 237 3.49 -13.19 -6.98
N TYR A 238 4.03 -13.70 -5.86
CA TYR A 238 5.43 -13.56 -5.48
C TYR A 238 6.15 -14.87 -5.64
N GLN A 239 7.41 -14.83 -6.10
CA GLN A 239 8.24 -16.03 -6.35
C GLN A 239 8.44 -16.86 -5.09
N GLU A 240 8.61 -16.18 -3.96
CA GLU A 240 8.77 -16.77 -2.64
C GLU A 240 7.93 -15.97 -1.64
N ILE A 241 7.09 -16.64 -0.87
CA ILE A 241 6.39 -16.05 0.26
C ILE A 241 7.05 -16.58 1.52
N PRO A 242 7.71 -15.74 2.32
CA PRO A 242 8.33 -16.16 3.56
C PRO A 242 7.33 -16.82 4.52
N ASP A 243 7.81 -17.75 5.32
CA ASP A 243 7.02 -18.33 6.39
C ASP A 243 6.64 -17.27 7.43
N ASP A 244 5.36 -17.21 7.77
CA ASP A 244 4.80 -16.25 8.72
C ASP A 244 4.55 -16.87 10.11
N THR A 245 4.84 -18.15 10.30
CA THR A 245 4.65 -18.83 11.58
C THR A 245 5.32 -18.09 12.75
N PRO A 246 6.59 -17.63 12.64
CA PRO A 246 7.23 -16.89 13.73
C PRO A 246 6.52 -15.60 14.10
N TYR A 247 5.88 -14.92 13.12
CA TYR A 247 5.08 -13.73 13.38
C TYR A 247 3.81 -14.08 14.18
N VAL A 248 3.06 -15.09 13.75
CA VAL A 248 1.80 -15.49 14.40
C VAL A 248 2.06 -15.97 15.84
N GLU A 249 3.08 -16.80 16.04
CA GLU A 249 3.50 -17.27 17.37
C GLU A 249 3.90 -16.10 18.28
N HIS A 250 4.70 -15.17 17.78
CA HIS A 250 5.11 -13.99 18.53
C HIS A 250 3.92 -13.12 18.95
N MET A 251 2.99 -12.84 18.02
CA MET A 251 1.81 -12.02 18.27
C MET A 251 0.90 -12.65 19.33
N THR A 252 0.71 -13.97 19.25
CA THR A 252 -0.12 -14.73 20.18
C THR A 252 0.52 -14.81 21.57
N ALA A 253 1.81 -15.14 21.62
CA ALA A 253 2.53 -15.27 22.89
C ALA A 253 2.69 -13.94 23.65
N ASN A 254 2.77 -12.83 22.94
CA ASN A 254 2.98 -11.49 23.52
C ASN A 254 1.72 -10.61 23.51
N ALA A 255 0.53 -11.17 23.32
CA ALA A 255 -0.71 -10.41 23.14
C ALA A 255 -0.96 -9.40 24.27
N GLU A 256 -0.81 -9.79 25.52
CA GLU A 256 -1.01 -8.89 26.67
C GLU A 256 0.06 -7.78 26.73
N THR A 257 1.31 -8.12 26.51
CA THR A 257 2.41 -7.14 26.47
C THR A 257 2.19 -6.11 25.34
N ILE A 258 1.70 -6.57 24.18
CA ILE A 258 1.36 -5.70 23.05
C ILE A 258 0.21 -4.75 23.41
N LYS A 259 -0.85 -5.26 24.06
CA LYS A 259 -1.98 -4.44 24.53
C LYS A 259 -1.52 -3.34 25.50
N ASP A 260 -0.68 -3.70 26.46
CA ASP A 260 -0.20 -2.75 27.46
C ASP A 260 0.70 -1.69 26.82
N LEU A 261 1.58 -2.09 25.90
CA LEU A 261 2.42 -1.17 25.18
C LEU A 261 1.63 -0.21 24.26
N ILE A 262 0.54 -0.70 23.66
CA ILE A 262 -0.40 0.14 22.88
C ILE A 262 -1.09 1.18 23.76
N LYS A 263 -1.48 0.82 25.00
CA LYS A 263 -2.04 1.77 25.97
C LYS A 263 -1.01 2.82 26.40
N GLU A 264 0.26 2.40 26.57
CA GLU A 264 1.34 3.30 26.98
C GLU A 264 1.65 4.39 25.95
N ILE A 265 1.47 4.13 24.66
CA ILE A 265 1.69 5.10 23.55
C ILE A 265 0.45 5.91 23.19
N ALA A 266 -0.68 5.66 23.81
CA ALA A 266 -1.99 6.28 23.52
C ALA A 266 -2.24 7.67 24.24
#